data_e1edcbd902902d1384ceb1786e838879
#
_entry.id   e1edcbd902902d1384ceb1786e838879
#
_cell.length_a   1.000
_cell.length_b   1.000
_cell.length_c   1.000
_cell.angle_alpha   90.00
_cell.angle_beta   90.00
_cell.angle_gamma   90.00
#
_symmetry.space_group_name_H-M   'P 1'
#
loop_
_entity.id
_entity.type
_entity.pdbx_description
1 polymer ?
#
loop_
_entity_poly.entity_id
_entity_poly.type
_entity_poly.pdbx_seq_one_letter_code
_entity_poly.pdbx_strand_id
1 'polypeptide(L)'
;MSRTRIVQGVYHKITGGDHNMSSEGKIISGAGNQVREMGTGQGVVYGNFERKGSTVNEDFEISFSLKKDSGYSTVVPFGILDFEGNYENANFVFNYSLMLSNIDSLEFKVLNEDGSTLYAITNLPEIVVTARRLPLLGEDLMKSKPEHRPEAPVKVWDWKSVFDPYNTSSSDYTKIGSYVIFWDGFDNDGIYDSSRFNNKKLKAVITATKNGIQKTKEVEFTTQYAEVDWVDVKIDKTNKRVDTTLRVNLKDGGAEGLECSSHLTGARDETRWMESCPWDKIPKSELIPGKPPIKARTRSFAELEKLAIDGLNYHWGRNENHAAAKDVKITGESYKVYVNAVNTQDHSMDDVSLIYNTNGSWMRSGNPGSATMNPISWIGNLVSREAICYNVGYIKYSDRWNYETENNEDIGFKETSAHEVGHEILKSYGGTSYSYGHKGSVNVVTQSNSDFSTNYPTSGEIDIMPYYNNYIPISERKRMAAAEKDVLSFLWLTKIKIK
;
A
#
# COMPACT_ATOMS: atom_id res chain seq x y z
N MET A 1 10.21 -42.51 -9.49
CA MET A 1 9.95 -41.42 -10.46
C MET A 1 10.71 -41.71 -11.76
N SER A 2 10.08 -41.59 -12.91
CA SER A 2 10.77 -41.69 -14.19
C SER A 2 11.13 -40.28 -14.66
N ARG A 3 12.35 -40.04 -15.11
CA ARG A 3 12.80 -38.80 -15.72
C ARG A 3 13.12 -39.07 -17.20
N THR A 4 12.36 -38.42 -18.08
CA THR A 4 12.63 -38.48 -19.52
C THR A 4 13.26 -37.17 -19.96
N ARG A 5 14.38 -37.26 -20.69
CA ARG A 5 15.02 -36.14 -21.36
C ARG A 5 15.14 -36.42 -22.82
N ILE A 6 14.51 -35.58 -23.65
CA ILE A 6 14.59 -35.67 -25.09
C ILE A 6 15.44 -34.52 -25.60
N VAL A 7 16.51 -34.79 -26.36
CA VAL A 7 17.39 -33.79 -26.94
C VAL A 7 17.44 -34.02 -28.45
N GLN A 8 17.12 -33.00 -29.21
CA GLN A 8 17.33 -33.01 -30.69
C GLN A 8 18.74 -32.49 -30.95
N GLY A 9 19.61 -33.34 -31.48
CA GLY A 9 21.01 -33.04 -31.75
C GLY A 9 21.97 -33.77 -30.83
N VAL A 10 23.16 -33.20 -30.60
CA VAL A 10 24.22 -33.79 -29.76
C VAL A 10 24.12 -33.31 -28.36
N TYR A 11 24.14 -34.24 -27.39
CA TYR A 11 24.20 -33.95 -25.99
C TYR A 11 25.54 -34.38 -25.40
N HIS A 12 26.31 -33.40 -24.90
CA HIS A 12 27.54 -33.66 -24.18
C HIS A 12 27.35 -33.36 -22.70
N LYS A 13 27.76 -34.29 -21.83
CA LYS A 13 27.91 -34.09 -20.40
C LYS A 13 29.35 -34.42 -20.01
N ILE A 14 30.06 -33.42 -19.50
CA ILE A 14 31.44 -33.58 -19.01
C ILE A 14 31.38 -33.36 -17.50
N THR A 15 31.97 -34.27 -16.73
CA THR A 15 32.12 -34.16 -15.28
C THR A 15 33.61 -34.26 -14.94
N GLY A 16 34.08 -33.40 -14.01
CA GLY A 16 35.48 -33.41 -13.54
C GLY A 16 35.81 -34.55 -12.59
N GLY A 17 34.82 -35.33 -12.17
CA GLY A 17 34.95 -36.50 -11.29
C GLY A 17 34.01 -37.61 -11.74
N ASP A 18 33.71 -38.54 -10.86
CA ASP A 18 32.83 -39.66 -11.10
C ASP A 18 31.39 -39.17 -11.43
N HIS A 19 30.76 -39.84 -12.36
CA HIS A 19 29.34 -39.62 -12.65
C HIS A 19 28.58 -40.92 -12.39
N ASN A 20 27.85 -40.95 -11.29
CA ASN A 20 27.03 -42.09 -10.91
C ASN A 20 25.57 -41.88 -11.28
N MET A 21 24.97 -42.81 -11.95
CA MET A 21 23.54 -42.88 -12.21
C MET A 21 23.01 -44.17 -11.62
N SER A 22 22.00 -44.08 -10.76
CA SER A 22 21.37 -45.24 -10.15
C SER A 22 19.83 -45.12 -10.24
N SER A 23 19.16 -46.24 -10.35
CA SER A 23 17.71 -46.33 -10.33
C SER A 23 17.29 -47.65 -9.74
N GLU A 24 16.22 -47.66 -8.97
CA GLU A 24 15.60 -48.91 -8.49
C GLU A 24 14.94 -49.73 -9.58
N GLY A 25 14.70 -49.12 -10.73
CA GLY A 25 14.19 -49.76 -11.93
C GLY A 25 15.24 -49.82 -13.03
N LYS A 26 14.86 -49.48 -14.26
CA LYS A 26 15.73 -49.48 -15.42
C LYS A 26 16.29 -48.09 -15.70
N ILE A 27 17.57 -48.04 -16.09
CA ILE A 27 18.16 -46.89 -16.74
C ILE A 27 18.20 -47.20 -18.24
N ILE A 28 17.53 -46.39 -19.05
CA ILE A 28 17.47 -46.57 -20.49
C ILE A 28 18.15 -45.36 -21.13
N SER A 29 19.23 -45.60 -21.84
CA SER A 29 19.88 -44.63 -22.75
C SER A 29 19.70 -45.07 -24.17
N GLY A 30 19.12 -44.22 -25.01
CA GLY A 30 18.87 -44.53 -26.42
C GLY A 30 19.20 -43.35 -27.32
N ALA A 31 19.73 -43.62 -28.50
CA ALA A 31 19.98 -42.65 -29.53
C ALA A 31 19.68 -43.27 -30.89
N GLY A 32 19.35 -42.48 -31.93
CA GLY A 32 19.07 -42.95 -33.27
C GLY A 32 20.26 -43.62 -33.94
N ASN A 33 21.48 -43.21 -33.60
CA ASN A 33 22.71 -43.79 -34.15
C ASN A 33 23.57 -44.49 -33.10
N GLN A 34 24.07 -43.75 -32.12
CA GLN A 34 25.05 -44.29 -31.19
C GLN A 34 24.90 -43.65 -29.78
N VAL A 35 24.96 -44.50 -28.75
CA VAL A 35 25.24 -44.12 -27.38
C VAL A 35 26.70 -44.41 -27.10
N ARG A 36 27.50 -43.44 -26.74
CA ARG A 36 28.90 -43.60 -26.39
C ARG A 36 29.16 -43.08 -24.97
N GLU A 37 29.62 -43.96 -24.13
CA GLU A 37 30.03 -43.63 -22.74
C GLU A 37 31.51 -43.94 -22.60
N MET A 38 32.26 -43.03 -22.01
CA MET A 38 33.72 -43.19 -21.82
C MET A 38 34.11 -42.74 -20.40
N GLY A 39 34.83 -43.57 -19.75
CA GLY A 39 35.53 -43.24 -18.52
C GLY A 39 37.05 -43.16 -18.74
N THR A 40 37.71 -42.09 -18.34
CA THR A 40 39.13 -41.83 -18.61
C THR A 40 40.09 -42.49 -17.60
N GLY A 41 39.58 -42.92 -16.44
CA GLY A 41 40.36 -43.60 -15.42
C GLY A 41 40.12 -45.12 -15.43
N GLN A 42 39.09 -45.57 -14.73
CA GLN A 42 38.78 -47.01 -14.61
C GLN A 42 37.72 -47.51 -15.62
N GLY A 43 37.37 -46.73 -16.62
CA GLY A 43 36.36 -47.08 -17.61
C GLY A 43 34.93 -46.84 -17.14
N VAL A 44 33.98 -47.50 -17.84
CA VAL A 44 32.55 -47.47 -17.53
C VAL A 44 32.15 -48.83 -16.98
N VAL A 45 31.61 -48.84 -15.76
CA VAL A 45 31.18 -50.08 -15.11
C VAL A 45 29.64 -50.16 -15.15
N TYR A 46 29.14 -51.25 -15.74
CA TYR A 46 27.72 -51.62 -15.68
C TYR A 46 27.60 -52.85 -14.74
N GLY A 47 26.80 -52.74 -13.75
CA GLY A 47 26.61 -53.84 -12.81
C GLY A 47 25.46 -53.56 -11.83
N ASN A 48 25.11 -54.58 -11.08
CA ASN A 48 24.22 -54.38 -9.94
C ASN A 48 24.99 -53.58 -8.90
N PHE A 49 24.45 -52.46 -8.54
CA PHE A 49 24.98 -51.63 -7.44
C PHE A 49 24.82 -52.44 -6.16
N GLU A 50 25.83 -53.16 -5.77
CA GLU A 50 25.88 -53.63 -4.39
C GLU A 50 25.96 -52.41 -3.50
N ARG A 51 24.90 -52.15 -2.75
CA ARG A 51 25.00 -51.27 -1.58
C ARG A 51 26.08 -51.88 -0.69
N LYS A 52 27.36 -51.50 -0.88
CA LYS A 52 28.30 -51.63 0.22
C LYS A 52 27.56 -51.07 1.43
N GLY A 53 27.36 -51.94 2.43
CA GLY A 53 26.86 -51.52 3.73
C GLY A 53 27.79 -50.42 4.26
N SER A 54 27.56 -49.21 3.78
CA SER A 54 28.11 -48.05 4.44
C SER A 54 27.43 -48.04 5.79
N THR A 55 28.17 -48.01 6.84
CA THR A 55 27.74 -47.18 7.97
C THR A 55 27.13 -45.96 7.35
N VAL A 56 25.78 -45.92 7.34
CA VAL A 56 25.01 -44.89 6.67
C VAL A 56 25.52 -43.59 7.25
N ASN A 57 26.45 -42.96 6.56
CA ASN A 57 26.74 -41.57 6.88
C ASN A 57 25.47 -40.85 6.47
N GLU A 58 24.54 -40.74 7.43
CA GLU A 58 23.21 -40.14 7.25
C GLU A 58 23.34 -38.63 7.09
N ASP A 59 24.38 -38.21 6.35
CA ASP A 59 24.61 -36.81 6.08
C ASP A 59 23.48 -36.27 5.19
N PHE A 60 23.10 -35.05 5.43
CA PHE A 60 22.12 -34.32 4.64
C PHE A 60 22.69 -32.95 4.32
N GLU A 61 22.19 -32.34 3.24
CA GLU A 61 22.53 -30.97 2.91
C GLU A 61 21.26 -30.16 2.72
N ILE A 62 21.32 -28.88 3.10
CA ILE A 62 20.29 -27.91 2.90
C ILE A 62 20.87 -26.69 2.20
N SER A 63 20.23 -26.24 1.12
CA SER A 63 20.43 -24.92 0.53
C SER A 63 19.27 -24.01 0.88
N PHE A 64 19.53 -22.71 0.95
CA PHE A 64 18.50 -21.72 1.28
C PHE A 64 18.80 -20.39 0.60
N SER A 65 17.78 -19.74 0.04
CA SER A 65 17.92 -18.45 -0.63
C SER A 65 16.61 -17.67 -0.63
N LEU A 66 16.71 -16.36 -0.63
CA LEU A 66 15.57 -15.45 -0.86
C LEU A 66 15.43 -15.20 -2.36
N LYS A 67 14.22 -15.33 -2.87
CA LYS A 67 13.88 -14.96 -4.25
C LYS A 67 13.56 -13.47 -4.31
N LYS A 68 14.30 -12.74 -5.11
CA LYS A 68 14.14 -11.29 -5.31
C LYS A 68 14.29 -10.84 -6.77
N ASP A 69 14.04 -11.75 -7.71
CA ASP A 69 14.00 -11.47 -9.14
C ASP A 69 12.68 -10.78 -9.54
N SER A 70 12.50 -10.52 -10.83
CA SER A 70 11.31 -9.88 -11.38
C SER A 70 10.01 -10.50 -10.86
N GLY A 71 9.15 -9.67 -10.28
CA GLY A 71 7.87 -10.06 -9.68
C GLY A 71 7.95 -10.46 -8.19
N TYR A 72 9.16 -10.58 -7.61
CA TYR A 72 9.37 -10.92 -6.20
C TYR A 72 10.30 -9.93 -5.47
N SER A 73 10.64 -8.83 -6.12
CA SER A 73 11.47 -7.76 -5.54
C SER A 73 10.69 -6.80 -4.65
N THR A 74 9.37 -6.88 -4.68
CA THR A 74 8.47 -6.07 -3.86
C THR A 74 7.41 -6.95 -3.20
N VAL A 75 6.89 -6.47 -2.05
CA VAL A 75 5.80 -7.12 -1.30
C VAL A 75 4.77 -6.08 -0.91
N VAL A 76 3.50 -6.39 -1.15
CA VAL A 76 2.36 -5.56 -0.74
C VAL A 76 1.47 -6.39 0.18
N PRO A 77 1.08 -5.91 1.37
CA PRO A 77 0.20 -6.65 2.26
C PRO A 77 -1.07 -7.11 1.53
N PHE A 78 -1.41 -8.39 1.67
CA PHE A 78 -2.51 -9.04 0.94
C PHE A 78 -2.41 -8.98 -0.59
N GLY A 79 -1.31 -8.45 -1.17
CA GLY A 79 -1.16 -8.20 -2.60
C GLY A 79 -2.28 -7.30 -3.14
N ILE A 80 -2.60 -6.21 -2.43
CA ILE A 80 -3.57 -5.21 -2.89
C ILE A 80 -3.20 -4.78 -4.30
N LEU A 81 -4.22 -4.64 -5.16
CA LEU A 81 -4.03 -4.26 -6.55
C LEU A 81 -3.45 -2.85 -6.65
N ASP A 82 -2.63 -2.63 -7.67
CA ASP A 82 -2.24 -1.29 -8.06
C ASP A 82 -3.45 -0.50 -8.65
N PHE A 83 -3.20 0.73 -9.01
CA PHE A 83 -4.23 1.58 -9.58
C PHE A 83 -4.83 1.02 -10.87
N GLU A 84 -4.05 0.36 -11.71
CA GLU A 84 -4.47 -0.25 -12.98
C GLU A 84 -5.20 -1.58 -12.78
N GLY A 85 -5.19 -2.11 -11.57
CA GLY A 85 -5.83 -3.37 -11.21
C GLY A 85 -4.93 -4.59 -11.38
N ASN A 86 -3.61 -4.39 -11.51
CA ASN A 86 -2.65 -5.48 -11.56
C ASN A 86 -2.41 -6.05 -10.16
N TYR A 87 -2.21 -7.36 -10.09
CA TYR A 87 -1.86 -8.04 -8.85
C TYR A 87 -0.43 -7.71 -8.42
N GLU A 88 -0.27 -7.43 -7.14
CA GLU A 88 1.02 -7.27 -6.51
C GLU A 88 1.41 -8.52 -5.74
N ASN A 89 2.72 -8.78 -5.64
CA ASN A 89 3.22 -9.89 -4.84
C ASN A 89 2.94 -9.65 -3.35
N ALA A 90 2.33 -10.65 -2.69
CA ALA A 90 1.94 -10.58 -1.29
C ALA A 90 2.96 -11.19 -0.33
N ASN A 91 4.05 -11.80 -0.83
CA ASN A 91 4.89 -12.66 -0.01
C ASN A 91 6.38 -12.41 -0.21
N PHE A 92 7.14 -12.54 0.87
CA PHE A 92 8.56 -12.86 0.79
C PHE A 92 8.70 -14.33 0.41
N VAL A 93 9.50 -14.63 -0.62
CA VAL A 93 9.59 -15.97 -1.19
C VAL A 93 10.97 -16.54 -0.97
N PHE A 94 11.04 -17.62 -0.22
CA PHE A 94 12.30 -18.32 0.09
C PHE A 94 12.32 -19.69 -0.57
N ASN A 95 13.44 -20.03 -1.18
CA ASN A 95 13.66 -21.36 -1.73
C ASN A 95 14.60 -22.14 -0.81
N TYR A 96 14.30 -23.41 -0.57
CA TYR A 96 15.25 -24.34 0.03
C TYR A 96 15.26 -25.66 -0.73
N SER A 97 16.36 -26.37 -0.64
CA SER A 97 16.47 -27.72 -1.20
C SER A 97 17.13 -28.62 -0.18
N LEU A 98 16.56 -29.81 -0.03
CA LEU A 98 17.11 -30.90 0.77
C LEU A 98 17.78 -31.92 -0.14
N MET A 99 19.01 -32.26 0.16
CA MET A 99 19.85 -33.15 -0.65
C MET A 99 20.44 -34.24 0.23
N LEU A 100 20.86 -35.32 -0.41
CA LEU A 100 21.52 -36.53 0.15
C LEU A 100 20.56 -37.44 0.90
N SER A 101 19.80 -36.93 1.88
CA SER A 101 18.85 -37.74 2.65
C SER A 101 17.69 -36.91 3.17
N ASN A 102 16.62 -37.59 3.53
CA ASN A 102 15.48 -36.98 4.21
C ASN A 102 15.89 -36.54 5.62
N ILE A 103 15.17 -35.58 6.18
CA ILE A 103 15.37 -35.02 7.51
C ILE A 103 14.17 -35.36 8.41
N ASP A 104 14.35 -35.20 9.73
CA ASP A 104 13.31 -35.46 10.72
C ASP A 104 12.40 -34.26 10.93
N SER A 105 12.99 -33.04 10.96
CA SER A 105 12.25 -31.80 11.17
C SER A 105 12.91 -30.61 10.48
N LEU A 106 12.08 -29.61 10.20
CA LEU A 106 12.49 -28.34 9.60
C LEU A 106 11.89 -27.18 10.40
N GLU A 107 12.71 -26.19 10.71
CA GLU A 107 12.30 -24.94 11.31
C GLU A 107 12.64 -23.78 10.39
N PHE A 108 11.73 -22.82 10.26
CA PHE A 108 11.97 -21.57 9.55
C PHE A 108 11.66 -20.40 10.46
N LYS A 109 12.55 -19.41 10.50
CA LYS A 109 12.39 -18.18 11.28
C LYS A 109 12.75 -16.96 10.45
N VAL A 110 12.09 -15.84 10.77
CA VAL A 110 12.51 -14.50 10.38
C VAL A 110 12.83 -13.71 11.64
N LEU A 111 13.99 -13.10 11.65
CA LEU A 111 14.52 -12.35 12.79
C LEU A 111 14.60 -10.87 12.41
N ASN A 112 14.31 -10.01 13.38
CA ASN A 112 14.62 -8.59 13.34
C ASN A 112 16.12 -8.33 13.41
N GLU A 113 16.53 -7.08 13.19
CA GLU A 113 17.94 -6.65 13.27
C GLU A 113 18.58 -6.89 14.65
N ASP A 114 17.80 -6.80 15.72
CA ASP A 114 18.22 -7.06 17.09
C ASP A 114 18.30 -8.55 17.44
N GLY A 115 17.98 -9.44 16.49
CA GLY A 115 17.94 -10.87 16.66
C GLY A 115 16.65 -11.42 17.30
N SER A 116 15.69 -10.57 17.66
CA SER A 116 14.38 -11.02 18.13
C SER A 116 13.59 -11.71 17.02
N THR A 117 12.79 -12.71 17.37
CA THR A 117 11.99 -13.46 16.40
C THR A 117 10.77 -12.63 15.96
N LEU A 118 10.68 -12.35 14.67
CA LEU A 118 9.51 -11.74 14.05
C LEU A 118 8.48 -12.81 13.67
N TYR A 119 8.95 -13.93 13.11
CA TYR A 119 8.10 -15.04 12.69
C TYR A 119 8.84 -16.37 12.86
N ALA A 120 8.13 -17.39 13.29
CA ALA A 120 8.69 -18.74 13.38
C ALA A 120 7.64 -19.78 13.03
N ILE A 121 8.10 -20.84 12.34
CA ILE A 121 7.32 -22.02 12.05
C ILE A 121 8.19 -23.25 12.26
N THR A 122 7.76 -24.14 13.17
CA THR A 122 8.49 -25.36 13.54
C THR A 122 7.92 -26.60 12.87
N ASN A 123 6.62 -26.59 12.58
CA ASN A 123 5.95 -27.64 11.83
C ASN A 123 5.32 -26.96 10.62
N LEU A 124 5.81 -27.26 9.43
CA LEU A 124 5.22 -26.74 8.22
C LEU A 124 3.76 -27.17 8.12
N PRO A 125 2.82 -26.24 7.91
CA PRO A 125 1.43 -26.57 7.89
C PRO A 125 1.11 -27.56 6.77
N GLU A 126 0.09 -28.39 6.97
CA GLU A 126 -0.48 -29.13 5.87
C GLU A 126 -0.85 -28.18 4.73
N ILE A 127 -0.53 -28.57 3.51
CA ILE A 127 -1.01 -27.85 2.34
C ILE A 127 -2.51 -28.09 2.28
N VAL A 128 -3.28 -27.14 2.76
CA VAL A 128 -4.69 -27.07 2.43
C VAL A 128 -4.75 -26.61 0.98
N VAL A 129 -4.80 -27.57 0.07
CA VAL A 129 -5.14 -27.31 -1.32
C VAL A 129 -6.60 -26.94 -1.33
N THR A 130 -6.90 -25.65 -1.13
CA THR A 130 -8.19 -25.15 -1.54
C THR A 130 -8.27 -25.37 -3.05
N ALA A 131 -9.29 -26.11 -3.47
CA ALA A 131 -9.45 -26.62 -4.83
C ALA A 131 -9.71 -25.51 -5.90
N ARG A 132 -9.11 -24.36 -5.77
CA ARG A 132 -9.10 -23.31 -6.77
C ARG A 132 -7.78 -23.38 -7.51
N ARG A 133 -7.85 -23.87 -8.74
CA ARG A 133 -6.79 -23.82 -9.73
C ARG A 133 -6.03 -22.50 -9.62
N LEU A 134 -4.72 -22.59 -9.36
CA LEU A 134 -3.83 -21.53 -9.81
C LEU A 134 -4.09 -21.36 -11.30
N PRO A 135 -4.31 -20.16 -11.83
CA PRO A 135 -4.51 -19.97 -13.26
C PRO A 135 -3.37 -20.64 -14.00
N LEU A 136 -3.69 -21.58 -14.84
CA LEU A 136 -2.74 -22.11 -15.82
C LEU A 136 -2.25 -20.90 -16.63
N LEU A 137 -0.93 -20.70 -16.65
CA LEU A 137 -0.27 -19.64 -17.39
C LEU A 137 -0.95 -19.37 -18.75
N GLY A 138 -1.54 -18.21 -18.88
CA GLY A 138 -1.88 -17.55 -20.13
C GLY A 138 -3.34 -17.30 -20.45
N GLU A 139 -4.29 -18.16 -20.12
CA GLU A 139 -5.68 -17.98 -20.56
C GLU A 139 -6.62 -17.34 -19.51
N ASP A 140 -6.35 -17.51 -18.22
CA ASP A 140 -7.23 -17.01 -17.16
C ASP A 140 -6.81 -15.65 -16.60
N LEU A 141 -5.57 -15.22 -16.81
CA LEU A 141 -5.09 -13.88 -16.39
C LEU A 141 -5.84 -12.75 -17.12
N MET A 142 -6.30 -12.98 -18.34
CA MET A 142 -7.06 -12.00 -19.13
C MET A 142 -8.55 -11.97 -18.81
N LYS A 143 -9.06 -12.94 -18.03
CA LYS A 143 -10.49 -13.09 -17.72
C LYS A 143 -10.83 -12.91 -16.24
N SER A 144 -9.82 -12.80 -15.36
CA SER A 144 -10.08 -12.62 -13.92
C SER A 144 -10.48 -11.18 -13.63
N LYS A 145 -11.76 -10.97 -13.43
CA LYS A 145 -12.26 -9.78 -12.77
C LYS A 145 -11.66 -9.71 -11.35
N PRO A 146 -11.47 -8.50 -10.77
CA PRO A 146 -10.93 -8.32 -9.42
C PRO A 146 -11.63 -9.14 -8.32
N GLU A 147 -12.90 -9.47 -8.53
CA GLU A 147 -13.74 -10.31 -7.67
C GLU A 147 -13.33 -11.80 -7.63
N HIS A 148 -12.48 -12.26 -8.54
CA HIS A 148 -11.99 -13.64 -8.61
C HIS A 148 -10.51 -13.77 -8.22
N ARG A 149 -10.02 -12.90 -7.35
CA ARG A 149 -8.67 -12.99 -6.81
C ARG A 149 -8.46 -14.39 -6.20
N PRO A 150 -7.39 -15.11 -6.57
CA PRO A 150 -7.06 -16.36 -5.89
C PRO A 150 -6.89 -16.10 -4.38
N GLU A 151 -7.39 -17.00 -3.56
CA GLU A 151 -7.16 -16.97 -2.11
C GLU A 151 -5.67 -16.90 -1.81
N ALA A 152 -5.31 -16.36 -0.65
CA ALA A 152 -3.91 -16.19 -0.26
C ALA A 152 -3.14 -17.50 -0.51
N PRO A 153 -1.96 -17.42 -1.12
CA PRO A 153 -1.19 -18.60 -1.46
C PRO A 153 -0.87 -19.42 -0.22
N VAL A 154 -0.84 -20.72 -0.39
CA VAL A 154 -0.39 -21.65 0.65
C VAL A 154 1.00 -21.26 1.12
N LYS A 155 1.25 -21.21 2.43
CA LYS A 155 2.52 -20.74 3.00
C LYS A 155 3.72 -21.59 2.61
N VAL A 156 3.51 -22.87 2.34
CA VAL A 156 4.56 -23.81 1.93
C VAL A 156 4.02 -24.80 0.92
N TRP A 157 4.73 -25.03 -0.16
CA TRP A 157 4.42 -26.08 -1.14
C TRP A 157 5.69 -26.66 -1.77
N ASP A 158 5.62 -27.89 -2.19
CA ASP A 158 6.68 -28.56 -2.94
C ASP A 158 6.77 -27.93 -4.34
N TRP A 159 8.00 -27.61 -4.78
CA TRP A 159 8.26 -27.18 -6.15
C TRP A 159 7.58 -28.06 -7.22
N LYS A 160 7.47 -29.36 -6.97
CA LYS A 160 6.77 -30.30 -7.85
C LYS A 160 5.26 -30.08 -7.87
N SER A 161 4.68 -29.55 -6.80
CA SER A 161 3.24 -29.29 -6.70
C SER A 161 2.78 -28.09 -7.52
N VAL A 162 3.69 -27.24 -7.99
CA VAL A 162 3.39 -26.23 -9.01
C VAL A 162 2.92 -26.90 -10.31
N PHE A 163 3.41 -28.13 -10.57
CA PHE A 163 3.05 -28.92 -11.75
C PHE A 163 2.08 -30.05 -11.45
N ASP A 164 1.93 -30.47 -10.19
CA ASP A 164 0.99 -31.52 -9.74
C ASP A 164 0.49 -31.22 -8.32
N PRO A 165 -0.45 -30.26 -8.16
CA PRO A 165 -0.93 -29.81 -6.86
C PRO A 165 -1.72 -30.86 -6.08
N TYR A 166 -2.01 -32.02 -6.66
CA TYR A 166 -2.89 -33.02 -6.05
C TYR A 166 -2.15 -34.10 -5.26
N ASN A 167 -0.82 -34.09 -5.22
CA ASN A 167 -0.01 -35.23 -4.72
C ASN A 167 0.99 -34.89 -3.61
N THR A 168 0.85 -33.74 -2.94
CA THR A 168 1.80 -33.33 -1.91
C THR A 168 1.22 -33.56 -0.52
N SER A 169 1.91 -34.32 0.34
CA SER A 169 1.59 -34.48 1.76
C SER A 169 2.52 -33.61 2.62
N SER A 170 2.09 -33.25 3.83
CA SER A 170 2.89 -32.47 4.80
C SER A 170 4.23 -33.13 5.12
N SER A 171 4.31 -34.44 5.07
CA SER A 171 5.56 -35.19 5.25
C SER A 171 6.58 -35.02 4.11
N ASP A 172 6.20 -34.47 2.98
CA ASP A 172 7.09 -34.30 1.84
C ASP A 172 8.12 -33.18 2.04
N TYR A 173 7.83 -32.21 2.90
CA TYR A 173 8.75 -31.08 3.20
C TYR A 173 10.03 -31.48 3.89
N THR A 174 10.10 -32.68 4.46
CA THR A 174 11.30 -33.24 5.07
C THR A 174 12.01 -34.24 4.15
N LYS A 175 11.49 -34.47 2.95
CA LYS A 175 12.10 -35.38 1.96
C LYS A 175 13.05 -34.62 1.01
N ILE A 176 13.93 -35.37 0.38
CA ILE A 176 14.80 -34.83 -0.67
C ILE A 176 13.96 -34.14 -1.74
N GLY A 177 14.28 -32.88 -2.02
CA GLY A 177 13.56 -32.08 -3.02
C GLY A 177 13.84 -30.59 -2.91
N SER A 178 13.21 -29.82 -3.78
CA SER A 178 13.25 -28.35 -3.78
C SER A 178 11.88 -27.80 -3.41
N TYR A 179 11.86 -26.81 -2.54
CA TYR A 179 10.67 -26.28 -1.89
C TYR A 179 10.66 -24.76 -1.89
N VAL A 180 9.47 -24.19 -1.69
CA VAL A 180 9.26 -22.74 -1.59
C VAL A 180 8.48 -22.43 -0.32
N ILE A 181 8.97 -21.45 0.45
CA ILE A 181 8.26 -20.88 1.59
C ILE A 181 7.73 -19.51 1.18
N PHE A 182 6.44 -19.30 1.36
CA PHE A 182 5.77 -18.01 1.21
C PHE A 182 5.49 -17.43 2.59
N TRP A 183 6.12 -16.31 2.91
CA TRP A 183 5.84 -15.57 4.13
C TRP A 183 5.21 -14.22 3.78
N ASP A 184 4.01 -13.97 4.28
CA ASP A 184 3.20 -12.79 3.97
C ASP A 184 3.56 -11.55 4.83
N GLY A 185 4.64 -11.60 5.60
CA GLY A 185 5.09 -10.50 6.45
C GLY A 185 4.38 -10.40 7.80
N PHE A 186 3.37 -11.23 8.05
CA PHE A 186 2.70 -11.29 9.35
C PHE A 186 3.52 -12.09 10.36
N ASP A 187 3.45 -11.67 11.62
CA ASP A 187 4.03 -12.44 12.73
C ASP A 187 3.11 -13.62 13.12
N ASN A 188 3.51 -14.37 14.15
CA ASN A 188 2.76 -15.54 14.61
C ASN A 188 1.39 -15.21 15.23
N ASP A 189 1.20 -13.97 15.68
CA ASP A 189 -0.08 -13.49 16.22
C ASP A 189 -1.02 -12.96 15.11
N GLY A 190 -0.57 -13.00 13.87
CA GLY A 190 -1.32 -12.50 12.72
C GLY A 190 -1.30 -10.99 12.59
N ILE A 191 -0.26 -10.35 13.12
CA ILE A 191 -0.04 -8.91 13.04
C ILE A 191 0.99 -8.61 11.95
N TYR A 192 0.65 -7.73 11.02
CA TYR A 192 1.55 -7.07 10.09
C TYR A 192 1.75 -5.62 10.54
N ASP A 193 2.99 -5.16 10.57
CA ASP A 193 3.33 -3.78 10.86
C ASP A 193 4.36 -3.32 9.84
N SER A 194 3.96 -2.44 8.92
CA SER A 194 4.80 -1.99 7.82
C SER A 194 6.06 -1.27 8.30
N SER A 195 6.02 -0.62 9.47
CA SER A 195 7.18 0.10 10.04
C SER A 195 8.34 -0.84 10.40
N ARG A 196 8.05 -2.12 10.61
CA ARG A 196 9.08 -3.16 10.83
C ARG A 196 9.91 -3.48 9.59
N PHE A 197 9.50 -2.95 8.43
CA PHE A 197 10.16 -3.21 7.14
C PHE A 197 10.80 -1.95 6.54
N ASN A 198 10.47 -0.76 7.03
CA ASN A 198 11.02 0.46 6.43
C ASN A 198 12.45 0.72 6.90
N ASN A 199 13.41 0.65 5.97
CA ASN A 199 14.85 0.78 6.22
C ASN A 199 15.35 -0.18 7.30
N LYS A 200 14.93 -1.44 7.27
CA LYS A 200 15.29 -2.48 8.24
C LYS A 200 16.12 -3.58 7.61
N LYS A 201 17.01 -4.16 8.43
CA LYS A 201 17.75 -5.37 8.11
C LYS A 201 17.07 -6.55 8.79
N LEU A 202 16.76 -7.57 8.01
CA LEU A 202 16.11 -8.79 8.46
C LEU A 202 16.99 -9.99 8.13
N LYS A 203 16.80 -11.06 8.88
CA LYS A 203 17.50 -12.34 8.68
C LYS A 203 16.49 -13.48 8.65
N ALA A 204 16.43 -14.20 7.54
CA ALA A 204 15.70 -15.46 7.48
C ALA A 204 16.65 -16.62 7.78
N VAL A 205 16.18 -17.55 8.58
CA VAL A 205 16.96 -18.70 9.07
C VAL A 205 16.14 -19.97 8.84
N ILE A 206 16.78 -20.98 8.26
CA ILE A 206 16.22 -22.33 8.14
C ILE A 206 17.11 -23.33 8.83
N THR A 207 16.53 -24.18 9.67
CA THR A 207 17.26 -25.21 10.42
C THR A 207 16.64 -26.57 10.13
N ALA A 208 17.43 -27.45 9.57
CA ALA A 208 17.06 -28.85 9.31
C ALA A 208 17.70 -29.74 10.37
N THR A 209 16.92 -30.68 10.90
CA THR A 209 17.42 -31.64 11.94
C THR A 209 17.23 -33.07 11.44
N LYS A 210 18.28 -33.88 11.64
CA LYS A 210 18.24 -35.32 11.39
C LYS A 210 19.06 -36.04 12.45
N ASN A 211 18.49 -37.04 13.12
CA ASN A 211 19.13 -37.83 14.17
C ASN A 211 19.86 -36.94 15.23
N GLY A 212 19.24 -35.82 15.60
CA GLY A 212 19.79 -34.86 16.55
C GLY A 212 20.87 -33.92 15.97
N ILE A 213 21.33 -34.14 14.75
CA ILE A 213 22.28 -33.24 14.07
C ILE A 213 21.50 -32.10 13.39
N GLN A 214 21.91 -30.86 13.62
CA GLN A 214 21.29 -29.68 13.04
C GLN A 214 22.21 -29.04 12.01
N LYS A 215 21.63 -28.65 10.87
CA LYS A 215 22.26 -27.79 9.86
C LYS A 215 21.40 -26.56 9.61
N THR A 216 22.03 -25.42 9.75
CA THR A 216 21.34 -24.10 9.61
C THR A 216 21.89 -23.36 8.41
N LYS A 217 21.02 -22.69 7.70
CA LYS A 217 21.33 -21.71 6.64
C LYS A 217 20.60 -20.41 6.91
N GLU A 218 21.25 -19.30 6.56
CA GLU A 218 20.74 -17.96 6.80
C GLU A 218 20.80 -17.15 5.53
N VAL A 219 19.86 -16.21 5.39
CA VAL A 219 19.84 -15.18 4.36
C VAL A 219 19.52 -13.84 5.01
N GLU A 220 20.45 -12.90 4.89
CA GLU A 220 20.22 -11.51 5.29
C GLU A 220 19.67 -10.71 4.11
N PHE A 221 18.74 -9.82 4.37
CA PHE A 221 18.18 -8.92 3.38
C PHE A 221 17.75 -7.61 4.03
N THR A 222 17.71 -6.56 3.25
CA THR A 222 17.22 -5.26 3.69
C THR A 222 15.93 -4.91 2.99
N THR A 223 15.09 -4.16 3.67
CA THR A 223 13.79 -3.73 3.17
C THR A 223 13.61 -2.24 3.36
N GLN A 224 12.83 -1.62 2.48
CA GLN A 224 12.42 -0.22 2.58
C GLN A 224 11.08 -0.02 1.86
N TYR A 225 10.39 1.08 2.16
CA TYR A 225 9.25 1.49 1.35
C TYR A 225 9.66 1.80 -0.09
N ALA A 226 8.81 1.43 -1.03
CA ALA A 226 9.04 1.65 -2.46
C ALA A 226 8.38 2.94 -2.97
N GLU A 227 7.27 3.34 -2.38
CA GLU A 227 6.42 4.41 -2.89
C GLU A 227 6.56 5.70 -2.06
N VAL A 228 6.13 5.69 -0.82
CA VAL A 228 6.13 6.86 0.08
C VAL A 228 6.54 6.46 1.49
N ASP A 229 6.96 7.44 2.30
CA ASP A 229 7.38 7.22 3.68
C ASP A 229 6.49 7.93 4.73
N TRP A 230 5.43 8.61 4.29
CA TRP A 230 4.49 9.34 5.14
C TRP A 230 3.29 8.50 5.62
N VAL A 231 3.21 7.23 5.28
CA VAL A 231 2.14 6.33 5.75
C VAL A 231 2.72 5.03 6.30
N ASP A 232 2.19 4.59 7.44
CA ASP A 232 2.40 3.26 7.98
C ASP A 232 1.07 2.56 8.16
N VAL A 233 1.05 1.24 8.02
CA VAL A 233 -0.12 0.42 8.31
C VAL A 233 0.21 -0.69 9.28
N LYS A 234 -0.70 -0.92 10.22
CA LYS A 234 -0.70 -2.08 11.09
C LYS A 234 -1.98 -2.86 10.87
N ILE A 235 -1.85 -4.14 10.57
CA ILE A 235 -2.98 -5.01 10.23
C ILE A 235 -3.08 -6.12 11.26
N ASP A 236 -4.26 -6.29 11.83
CA ASP A 236 -4.60 -7.39 12.73
C ASP A 236 -5.59 -8.30 12.03
N LYS A 237 -5.14 -9.49 11.62
CA LYS A 237 -5.99 -10.49 10.94
C LYS A 237 -7.03 -11.08 11.85
N THR A 238 -6.75 -11.18 13.14
CA THR A 238 -7.66 -11.80 14.12
C THR A 238 -8.84 -10.88 14.39
N ASN A 239 -8.56 -9.59 14.63
CA ASN A 239 -9.58 -8.59 14.92
C ASN A 239 -10.15 -7.91 13.67
N LYS A 240 -9.67 -8.27 12.45
CA LYS A 240 -10.09 -7.68 11.18
C LYS A 240 -9.98 -6.16 11.21
N ARG A 241 -8.81 -5.68 11.62
CA ARG A 241 -8.53 -4.27 11.85
C ARG A 241 -7.29 -3.82 11.08
N VAL A 242 -7.37 -2.64 10.51
CA VAL A 242 -6.25 -1.91 9.91
C VAL A 242 -6.14 -0.57 10.61
N ASP A 243 -5.00 -0.30 11.22
CA ASP A 243 -4.64 1.00 11.76
C ASP A 243 -3.63 1.65 10.80
N THR A 244 -3.98 2.83 10.31
CA THR A 244 -3.15 3.63 9.41
C THR A 244 -2.64 4.85 10.13
N THR A 245 -1.34 5.06 10.19
CA THR A 245 -0.73 6.32 10.62
C THR A 245 -0.41 7.15 9.39
N LEU A 246 -0.99 8.35 9.31
CA LEU A 246 -0.85 9.28 8.19
C LEU A 246 -0.09 10.52 8.65
N ARG A 247 1.11 10.77 8.13
CA ARG A 247 1.93 11.92 8.51
C ARG A 247 1.70 13.08 7.54
N VAL A 248 1.04 14.12 8.02
CA VAL A 248 0.77 15.37 7.30
C VAL A 248 1.67 16.48 7.80
N ASN A 249 1.84 17.55 7.03
CA ASN A 249 2.66 18.72 7.40
C ASN A 249 1.79 19.98 7.29
N LEU A 250 1.02 20.25 8.35
CA LEU A 250 0.12 21.39 8.43
C LEU A 250 0.84 22.59 9.06
N LYS A 251 0.76 23.75 8.41
CA LYS A 251 1.39 24.99 8.87
C LYS A 251 0.36 26.08 9.14
N ASP A 252 0.67 27.03 10.05
CA ASP A 252 -0.15 28.21 10.21
C ASP A 252 0.04 29.15 9.00
N GLY A 253 -0.97 29.23 8.17
CA GLY A 253 -1.04 30.18 7.03
C GLY A 253 -1.50 31.57 7.42
N GLY A 254 -1.70 31.85 8.72
CA GLY A 254 -2.15 33.14 9.20
C GLY A 254 -3.65 33.38 9.10
N ALA A 255 -4.02 34.65 9.07
CA ALA A 255 -5.40 35.09 8.94
C ALA A 255 -5.53 36.18 7.89
N GLU A 256 -6.57 36.06 7.08
CA GLU A 256 -6.95 37.09 6.08
C GLU A 256 -8.28 37.73 6.45
N GLY A 257 -8.43 39.03 6.12
CA GLY A 257 -9.66 39.78 6.36
C GLY A 257 -9.81 40.37 7.76
N LEU A 258 -8.72 40.37 8.56
CA LEU A 258 -8.71 40.94 9.93
C LEU A 258 -7.86 42.19 10.04
N GLU A 259 -6.85 42.41 9.20
CA GLU A 259 -5.92 43.52 9.35
C GLU A 259 -6.46 44.80 8.72
N CYS A 260 -6.51 45.88 9.51
CA CYS A 260 -6.83 47.23 9.01
C CYS A 260 -5.58 47.84 8.37
N SER A 261 -5.78 48.55 7.29
CA SER A 261 -4.72 49.30 6.60
C SER A 261 -4.94 50.81 6.81
N SER A 262 -3.86 51.51 7.13
CA SER A 262 -3.88 52.96 7.22
C SER A 262 -3.35 53.59 5.92
N HIS A 263 -4.08 54.49 5.34
CA HIS A 263 -3.69 55.17 4.11
C HIS A 263 -3.96 56.67 4.20
N LEU A 264 -3.15 57.44 3.46
CA LEU A 264 -3.28 58.89 3.42
C LEU A 264 -4.35 59.26 2.39
N THR A 265 -5.37 60.02 2.80
CA THR A 265 -6.41 60.53 1.90
C THR A 265 -6.48 62.04 1.98
N GLY A 266 -6.86 62.70 0.84
CA GLY A 266 -7.05 64.13 0.77
C GLY A 266 -6.18 64.80 -0.31
N ALA A 267 -6.57 66.03 -0.74
CA ALA A 267 -5.78 66.87 -1.64
C ALA A 267 -4.66 67.58 -0.82
N ARG A 268 -3.68 68.13 -1.55
CA ARG A 268 -2.38 68.63 -1.03
C ARG A 268 -2.41 69.42 0.29
N ASP A 269 -3.52 69.99 0.70
CA ASP A 269 -3.62 70.87 1.88
C ASP A 269 -4.47 70.27 3.04
N GLU A 270 -5.08 69.05 2.86
CA GLU A 270 -5.93 68.37 3.88
C GLU A 270 -5.68 66.85 3.90
N THR A 271 -4.42 66.46 3.96
CA THR A 271 -4.08 65.02 4.10
C THR A 271 -4.46 64.51 5.49
N ARG A 272 -5.31 63.47 5.53
CA ARG A 272 -5.68 62.74 6.76
C ARG A 272 -5.31 61.26 6.63
N TRP A 273 -4.82 60.72 7.74
CA TRP A 273 -4.74 59.27 7.88
C TRP A 273 -6.12 58.72 8.06
N MET A 274 -6.53 57.84 7.15
CA MET A 274 -7.75 57.05 7.33
C MET A 274 -7.39 55.58 7.49
N GLU A 275 -7.99 54.96 8.50
CA GLU A 275 -7.93 53.53 8.67
C GLU A 275 -9.08 52.88 7.89
N SER A 276 -8.79 51.84 7.14
CA SER A 276 -9.76 51.02 6.39
C SER A 276 -9.62 49.59 6.83
N CYS A 277 -10.67 49.00 7.31
CA CYS A 277 -10.71 47.62 7.72
C CYS A 277 -11.48 46.77 6.72
N PRO A 278 -11.21 45.44 6.61
CA PRO A 278 -11.92 44.56 5.68
C PRO A 278 -13.43 44.57 5.86
N TRP A 279 -13.92 44.68 7.09
CA TRP A 279 -15.35 44.76 7.38
C TRP A 279 -16.01 46.06 6.96
N ASP A 280 -15.25 47.12 6.69
CA ASP A 280 -15.81 48.39 6.15
C ASP A 280 -16.24 48.22 4.69
N LYS A 281 -15.74 47.19 4.01
CA LYS A 281 -16.10 46.85 2.62
C LYS A 281 -17.45 46.09 2.51
N ILE A 282 -17.97 45.61 3.63
CA ILE A 282 -19.24 44.87 3.66
C ILE A 282 -20.35 45.91 3.59
N PRO A 283 -21.24 45.89 2.56
CA PRO A 283 -22.33 46.82 2.47
C PRO A 283 -23.27 46.72 3.69
N LYS A 284 -23.69 47.85 4.22
CA LYS A 284 -24.58 47.87 5.38
C LYS A 284 -25.90 47.10 5.15
N SER A 285 -26.36 47.05 3.90
CA SER A 285 -27.53 46.30 3.48
C SER A 285 -27.35 44.78 3.56
N GLU A 286 -26.12 44.31 3.53
CA GLU A 286 -25.76 42.89 3.58
C GLU A 286 -25.51 42.39 5.02
N LEU A 287 -25.40 43.31 5.97
CA LEU A 287 -25.21 42.97 7.39
C LEU A 287 -26.47 42.33 7.95
N ILE A 288 -26.36 41.08 8.37
CA ILE A 288 -27.46 40.34 8.99
C ILE A 288 -27.62 40.77 10.45
N PRO A 289 -28.83 41.12 10.93
CA PRO A 289 -29.07 41.47 12.32
C PRO A 289 -28.61 40.36 13.28
N GLY A 290 -27.82 40.73 14.31
CA GLY A 290 -27.27 39.78 15.28
C GLY A 290 -26.05 38.99 14.81
N LYS A 291 -25.54 39.29 13.61
CA LYS A 291 -24.30 38.70 13.04
C LYS A 291 -23.29 39.82 12.74
N PRO A 292 -22.55 40.33 13.74
CA PRO A 292 -21.53 41.34 13.47
C PRO A 292 -20.35 40.74 12.67
N PRO A 293 -19.60 41.57 11.92
CA PRO A 293 -18.36 41.16 11.31
C PRO A 293 -17.37 40.62 12.36
N ILE A 294 -16.61 39.62 11.97
CA ILE A 294 -15.56 39.02 12.81
C ILE A 294 -14.35 39.95 12.80
N LYS A 295 -13.85 40.34 13.97
CA LYS A 295 -12.72 41.27 14.11
C LYS A 295 -11.46 40.66 14.73
N ALA A 296 -11.52 39.39 15.11
CA ALA A 296 -10.39 38.59 15.61
C ALA A 296 -10.59 37.14 15.23
N ARG A 297 -9.51 36.37 15.14
CA ARG A 297 -9.61 34.94 14.91
C ARG A 297 -10.52 34.26 15.91
N THR A 298 -11.50 33.49 15.43
CA THR A 298 -12.37 32.66 16.27
C THR A 298 -11.88 31.22 16.38
N ARG A 299 -10.90 30.86 15.56
CA ARG A 299 -10.17 29.60 15.59
C ARG A 299 -8.67 29.88 15.55
N SER A 300 -7.93 29.40 16.55
CA SER A 300 -6.48 29.37 16.56
C SER A 300 -5.94 28.37 15.53
N PHE A 301 -4.65 28.41 15.23
CA PHE A 301 -4.00 27.39 14.39
C PHE A 301 -4.19 25.99 14.98
N ALA A 302 -4.02 25.80 16.28
CA ALA A 302 -4.20 24.50 16.93
C ALA A 302 -5.63 23.94 16.78
N GLU A 303 -6.64 24.82 16.77
CA GLU A 303 -8.03 24.41 16.53
C GLU A 303 -8.26 24.05 15.06
N LEU A 304 -7.69 24.80 14.11
CA LEU A 304 -7.75 24.45 12.68
C LEU A 304 -7.01 23.15 12.40
N GLU A 305 -5.82 22.97 12.97
CA GLU A 305 -5.04 21.73 12.89
C GLU A 305 -5.86 20.54 13.40
N LYS A 306 -6.48 20.69 14.57
CA LYS A 306 -7.35 19.66 15.12
C LYS A 306 -8.53 19.34 14.21
N LEU A 307 -9.19 20.36 13.64
CA LEU A 307 -10.30 20.15 12.71
C LEU A 307 -9.83 19.39 11.45
N ALA A 308 -8.69 19.75 10.89
CA ALA A 308 -8.12 19.09 9.73
C ALA A 308 -7.80 17.61 10.02
N ILE A 309 -7.14 17.34 11.14
CA ILE A 309 -6.83 15.98 11.60
C ILE A 309 -8.10 15.16 11.88
N ASP A 310 -9.08 15.74 12.59
CA ASP A 310 -10.37 15.09 12.83
C ASP A 310 -11.07 14.75 11.51
N GLY A 311 -10.98 15.65 10.52
CA GLY A 311 -11.54 15.44 9.18
C GLY A 311 -10.88 14.26 8.46
N LEU A 312 -9.55 14.20 8.45
CA LEU A 312 -8.78 13.09 7.87
C LEU A 312 -9.14 11.77 8.54
N ASN A 313 -9.12 11.74 9.87
CA ASN A 313 -9.42 10.53 10.63
C ASN A 313 -10.84 10.02 10.36
N TYR A 314 -11.81 10.93 10.22
CA TYR A 314 -13.19 10.59 9.98
C TYR A 314 -13.45 10.14 8.53
N HIS A 315 -13.08 10.96 7.56
CA HIS A 315 -13.46 10.74 6.16
C HIS A 315 -12.61 9.68 5.44
N TRP A 316 -11.40 9.40 5.93
CA TRP A 316 -10.55 8.31 5.43
C TRP A 316 -10.66 7.04 6.29
N GLY A 317 -11.27 7.13 7.48
CA GLY A 317 -11.62 5.98 8.30
C GLY A 317 -12.86 5.25 7.79
N ARG A 318 -12.88 3.91 7.92
CA ARG A 318 -14.03 3.06 7.59
C ARG A 318 -14.26 2.09 8.75
N ASN A 319 -15.05 2.52 9.71
CA ASN A 319 -15.29 1.79 10.95
C ASN A 319 -16.64 2.19 11.58
N GLU A 320 -16.95 1.68 12.75
CA GLU A 320 -18.23 1.94 13.45
C GLU A 320 -18.50 3.41 13.76
N ASN A 321 -17.46 4.25 13.84
CA ASN A 321 -17.61 5.67 14.13
C ASN A 321 -18.09 6.50 12.93
N HIS A 322 -17.90 6.00 11.69
CA HIS A 322 -18.36 6.69 10.49
C HIS A 322 -19.85 6.49 10.26
N ALA A 323 -20.57 7.52 9.80
CA ALA A 323 -22.02 7.44 9.61
C ALA A 323 -22.46 6.42 8.56
N ALA A 324 -21.70 6.24 7.47
CA ALA A 324 -22.03 5.38 6.33
C ALA A 324 -20.97 4.30 6.06
N ALA A 325 -19.69 4.67 5.96
CA ALA A 325 -18.59 3.79 5.60
C ALA A 325 -18.11 2.96 6.81
N LYS A 326 -18.44 1.68 6.85
CA LYS A 326 -18.23 0.83 8.04
C LYS A 326 -17.04 -0.10 7.98
N ASP A 327 -16.63 -0.50 6.79
CA ASP A 327 -15.56 -1.47 6.55
C ASP A 327 -14.98 -1.35 5.14
N VAL A 328 -13.96 -2.14 4.86
CA VAL A 328 -13.44 -2.44 3.51
C VAL A 328 -13.36 -3.95 3.32
N LYS A 329 -13.46 -4.40 2.08
CA LYS A 329 -13.29 -5.82 1.74
C LYS A 329 -11.84 -6.12 1.37
N ILE A 330 -11.19 -6.96 2.16
CA ILE A 330 -9.84 -7.46 1.91
C ILE A 330 -9.92 -8.99 1.84
N THR A 331 -9.56 -9.57 0.70
CA THR A 331 -9.61 -11.04 0.48
C THR A 331 -10.95 -11.71 0.82
N GLY A 332 -12.06 -10.96 0.63
CA GLY A 332 -13.41 -11.45 0.91
C GLY A 332 -13.90 -11.23 2.34
N GLU A 333 -13.04 -10.78 3.25
CA GLU A 333 -13.37 -10.48 4.64
C GLU A 333 -13.51 -8.97 4.88
N SER A 334 -14.39 -8.58 5.82
CA SER A 334 -14.58 -7.19 6.22
C SER A 334 -13.55 -6.76 7.24
N TYR A 335 -12.79 -5.71 6.93
CA TYR A 335 -11.84 -5.08 7.83
C TYR A 335 -12.28 -3.66 8.17
N LYS A 336 -12.16 -3.30 9.45
CA LYS A 336 -12.33 -1.92 9.89
C LYS A 336 -11.03 -1.16 9.74
N VAL A 337 -11.10 0.04 9.17
CA VAL A 337 -9.93 0.90 8.97
C VAL A 337 -10.04 2.13 9.87
N TYR A 338 -9.02 2.33 10.69
CA TYR A 338 -8.85 3.50 11.53
C TYR A 338 -7.67 4.31 11.00
N VAL A 339 -7.91 5.58 10.75
CA VAL A 339 -6.86 6.52 10.36
C VAL A 339 -6.48 7.37 11.56
N ASN A 340 -5.19 7.50 11.80
CA ASN A 340 -4.60 8.36 12.80
C ASN A 340 -3.65 9.33 12.07
N ALA A 341 -4.19 10.47 11.67
CA ALA A 341 -3.38 11.53 11.08
C ALA A 341 -2.58 12.25 12.18
N VAL A 342 -1.31 12.51 11.88
CA VAL A 342 -0.37 13.18 12.80
C VAL A 342 0.30 14.33 12.06
N ASN A 343 0.26 15.53 12.64
CA ASN A 343 0.99 16.67 12.09
C ASN A 343 2.47 16.59 12.51
N THR A 344 3.36 16.49 11.55
CA THR A 344 4.81 16.39 11.75
C THR A 344 5.55 16.88 10.51
N GLN A 345 6.84 17.19 10.67
CA GLN A 345 7.75 17.45 9.56
C GLN A 345 8.62 16.24 9.22
N ASP A 346 8.60 15.21 10.05
CA ASP A 346 9.42 14.02 9.90
C ASP A 346 8.68 12.98 9.05
N HIS A 347 9.28 12.60 7.91
CA HIS A 347 8.68 11.63 6.98
C HIS A 347 7.21 11.93 6.67
N SER A 348 6.91 13.21 6.38
CA SER A 348 5.55 13.69 6.14
C SER A 348 5.32 14.02 4.66
N MET A 349 4.06 14.20 4.30
CA MET A 349 3.64 14.79 3.03
C MET A 349 4.22 16.19 2.83
N ASP A 350 4.13 16.71 1.61
CA ASP A 350 4.40 18.11 1.32
C ASP A 350 3.56 19.02 2.23
N ASP A 351 4.10 20.20 2.56
CA ASP A 351 3.42 21.09 3.48
C ASP A 351 2.19 21.76 2.86
N VAL A 352 1.21 22.04 3.72
CA VAL A 352 0.03 22.80 3.36
C VAL A 352 -0.33 23.79 4.47
N SER A 353 -0.64 25.03 4.08
CA SER A 353 -0.98 26.09 5.02
C SER A 353 -2.46 26.06 5.38
N LEU A 354 -2.80 26.17 6.67
CA LEU A 354 -4.17 26.38 7.14
C LEU A 354 -4.41 27.89 7.29
N ILE A 355 -5.31 28.46 6.47
CA ILE A 355 -5.58 29.89 6.44
C ILE A 355 -6.94 30.18 7.05
N TYR A 356 -6.97 31.05 8.05
CA TYR A 356 -8.21 31.61 8.56
C TYR A 356 -8.65 32.78 7.71
N ASN A 357 -9.80 32.70 7.01
CA ASN A 357 -10.32 33.74 6.14
C ASN A 357 -11.69 34.25 6.59
N THR A 358 -11.84 35.57 6.67
CA THR A 358 -13.10 36.23 7.09
C THR A 358 -13.22 37.63 6.44
N ASN A 359 -14.43 38.14 6.37
CA ASN A 359 -14.75 39.52 5.89
C ASN A 359 -14.17 39.87 4.51
N GLY A 360 -13.99 38.91 3.66
CA GLY A 360 -13.35 39.12 2.36
C GLY A 360 -13.90 38.23 1.28
N SER A 361 -13.16 38.14 0.17
CA SER A 361 -13.49 37.22 -0.91
C SER A 361 -13.34 35.78 -0.43
N TRP A 362 -14.19 34.88 -0.96
CA TRP A 362 -14.04 33.47 -0.74
C TRP A 362 -12.68 32.99 -1.27
N MET A 363 -12.00 32.24 -0.42
CA MET A 363 -10.72 31.64 -0.75
C MET A 363 -10.90 30.16 -1.04
N ARG A 364 -10.44 29.75 -2.21
CA ARG A 364 -10.41 28.34 -2.61
C ARG A 364 -9.25 27.63 -1.92
N SER A 365 -9.54 26.44 -1.42
CA SER A 365 -8.52 25.51 -0.94
C SER A 365 -7.79 24.81 -2.10
N GLY A 366 -6.65 24.25 -1.81
CA GLY A 366 -5.83 23.47 -2.73
C GLY A 366 -4.91 22.53 -1.97
N ASN A 367 -4.53 21.46 -2.63
CA ASN A 367 -3.81 20.33 -2.06
C ASN A 367 -2.31 20.60 -1.81
N PRO A 368 -1.67 19.79 -0.92
CA PRO A 368 -0.22 19.79 -0.75
C PRO A 368 0.52 19.55 -2.07
N GLY A 369 1.66 20.19 -2.28
CA GLY A 369 2.52 19.97 -3.45
C GLY A 369 1.93 20.39 -4.80
N SER A 370 0.81 21.11 -4.82
CA SER A 370 0.15 21.50 -6.07
C SER A 370 0.91 22.56 -6.87
N ALA A 371 1.58 23.50 -6.19
CA ALA A 371 2.27 24.61 -6.84
C ALA A 371 3.57 24.18 -7.54
N THR A 372 4.25 23.16 -7.08
CA THR A 372 5.53 22.71 -7.59
C THR A 372 5.46 21.96 -8.93
N MET A 373 4.27 21.45 -9.30
CA MET A 373 4.10 20.58 -10.46
C MET A 373 3.38 21.24 -11.65
N ASN A 374 3.01 22.53 -11.56
CA ASN A 374 2.24 23.18 -12.61
C ASN A 374 3.07 24.20 -13.41
N PRO A 375 3.65 23.83 -14.59
CA PRO A 375 4.37 24.77 -15.46
C PRO A 375 3.45 25.85 -16.07
N ILE A 376 2.13 25.74 -15.88
CA ILE A 376 1.11 26.66 -16.40
C ILE A 376 0.60 27.60 -15.28
N SER A 377 1.28 27.64 -14.15
CA SER A 377 0.89 28.43 -12.95
C SER A 377 0.68 29.94 -13.20
N TRP A 378 1.11 30.47 -14.33
CA TRP A 378 0.97 31.87 -14.73
C TRP A 378 -0.28 32.18 -15.57
N ILE A 379 -1.12 31.18 -15.87
CA ILE A 379 -2.36 31.34 -16.61
C ILE A 379 -3.55 31.29 -15.63
N GLY A 380 -3.78 32.36 -14.88
CA GLY A 380 -5.05 32.58 -14.14
C GLY A 380 -5.41 31.49 -13.10
N ASN A 381 -6.70 31.25 -12.94
CA ASN A 381 -7.31 30.36 -11.91
C ASN A 381 -6.91 28.86 -11.93
N LEU A 382 -5.88 28.49 -12.68
CA LEU A 382 -5.37 27.12 -12.78
C LEU A 382 -4.39 26.73 -11.67
N VAL A 383 -3.98 27.71 -10.83
CA VAL A 383 -3.11 27.44 -9.68
C VAL A 383 -3.98 27.36 -8.45
N SER A 384 -4.10 26.17 -7.88
CA SER A 384 -4.58 26.09 -6.52
C SER A 384 -3.47 26.56 -5.56
N ARG A 385 -3.83 27.29 -4.51
CA ARG A 385 -2.94 27.56 -3.39
C ARG A 385 -2.61 26.22 -2.70
N GLU A 386 -1.39 26.10 -2.20
CA GLU A 386 -1.06 25.06 -1.22
C GLU A 386 -1.59 25.47 0.16
N ALA A 387 -2.90 25.59 0.25
CA ALA A 387 -3.56 26.05 1.47
C ALA A 387 -4.97 25.50 1.58
N ILE A 388 -5.36 25.19 2.80
CA ILE A 388 -6.72 24.82 3.16
C ILE A 388 -7.33 26.03 3.90
N CYS A 389 -8.39 26.58 3.35
CA CYS A 389 -8.97 27.85 3.79
C CYS A 389 -10.20 27.61 4.64
N TYR A 390 -10.19 28.18 5.86
CA TYR A 390 -11.34 28.22 6.76
C TYR A 390 -12.10 29.52 6.52
N ASN A 391 -13.23 29.45 5.77
CA ASN A 391 -13.99 30.60 5.31
C ASN A 391 -15.19 30.87 6.22
N VAL A 392 -15.08 31.82 7.17
CA VAL A 392 -16.09 32.07 8.21
C VAL A 392 -16.49 33.54 8.26
N GLY A 393 -17.68 33.83 8.74
CA GLY A 393 -18.24 35.19 8.80
C GLY A 393 -18.74 35.66 7.45
N TYR A 394 -18.50 36.95 7.12
CA TYR A 394 -18.95 37.52 5.84
C TYR A 394 -17.97 37.18 4.72
N ILE A 395 -18.38 36.33 3.84
CA ILE A 395 -17.58 35.88 2.68
C ILE A 395 -18.25 36.34 1.40
N LYS A 396 -17.50 36.97 0.51
CA LYS A 396 -17.97 37.45 -0.78
C LYS A 396 -17.80 36.37 -1.85
N TYR A 397 -18.93 35.89 -2.41
CA TYR A 397 -18.98 35.01 -3.55
C TYR A 397 -19.43 35.82 -4.79
N SER A 398 -18.53 36.10 -5.72
CA SER A 398 -18.81 36.97 -6.85
C SER A 398 -19.34 38.34 -6.36
N ASP A 399 -20.58 38.67 -6.64
CA ASP A 399 -21.21 39.94 -6.27
C ASP A 399 -22.07 39.89 -5.00
N ARG A 400 -22.13 38.77 -4.33
CA ARG A 400 -22.97 38.55 -3.13
C ARG A 400 -22.14 38.29 -1.89
N TRP A 401 -22.61 38.82 -0.78
CA TRP A 401 -22.07 38.51 0.54
C TRP A 401 -22.92 37.43 1.19
N ASN A 402 -22.26 36.36 1.65
CA ASN A 402 -22.88 35.31 2.44
C ASN A 402 -22.27 35.32 3.83
N TYR A 403 -23.04 34.93 4.82
CA TYR A 403 -22.56 34.75 6.18
C TYR A 403 -22.41 33.25 6.47
N GLU A 404 -21.20 32.81 6.65
CA GLU A 404 -20.92 31.43 7.05
C GLU A 404 -20.71 31.35 8.54
N THR A 405 -21.42 30.42 9.20
CA THR A 405 -21.30 30.20 10.63
C THR A 405 -20.12 29.30 10.94
N GLU A 406 -19.52 29.49 12.12
CA GLU A 406 -18.41 28.64 12.58
C GLU A 406 -18.79 27.14 12.58
N ASN A 407 -19.99 26.78 13.03
CA ASN A 407 -20.44 25.40 13.07
C ASN A 407 -20.50 24.75 11.68
N ASN A 408 -20.96 25.48 10.67
CA ASN A 408 -21.03 25.00 9.30
C ASN A 408 -19.62 24.89 8.72
N GLU A 409 -18.79 25.92 8.95
CA GLU A 409 -17.44 25.95 8.44
C GLU A 409 -16.55 24.89 9.11
N ASP A 410 -16.73 24.60 10.39
CA ASP A 410 -16.02 23.48 11.07
C ASP A 410 -16.28 22.14 10.37
N ILE A 411 -17.55 21.91 9.96
CA ILE A 411 -17.92 20.71 9.20
C ILE A 411 -17.31 20.74 7.78
N GLY A 412 -17.43 21.90 7.11
CA GLY A 412 -16.88 22.12 5.78
C GLY A 412 -15.38 21.99 5.75
N PHE A 413 -14.69 22.56 6.72
CA PHE A 413 -13.24 22.52 6.81
C PHE A 413 -12.68 21.12 7.08
N LYS A 414 -13.37 20.29 7.88
CA LYS A 414 -13.04 18.88 8.06
C LYS A 414 -13.09 18.11 6.75
N GLU A 415 -14.17 18.28 6.02
CA GLU A 415 -14.36 17.64 4.72
C GLU A 415 -13.34 18.15 3.70
N THR A 416 -13.17 19.48 3.58
CA THR A 416 -12.21 20.09 2.66
C THR A 416 -10.78 19.64 2.96
N SER A 417 -10.39 19.57 4.23
CA SER A 417 -9.06 19.09 4.63
C SER A 417 -8.84 17.65 4.20
N ALA A 418 -9.83 16.78 4.40
CA ALA A 418 -9.76 15.38 3.99
C ALA A 418 -9.73 15.23 2.45
N HIS A 419 -10.41 16.09 1.72
CA HIS A 419 -10.40 16.14 0.25
C HIS A 419 -9.06 16.60 -0.28
N GLU A 420 -8.53 17.72 0.20
CA GLU A 420 -7.28 18.32 -0.31
C GLU A 420 -6.06 17.43 0.01
N VAL A 421 -5.95 16.90 1.22
CA VAL A 421 -4.91 15.91 1.55
C VAL A 421 -5.11 14.62 0.78
N GLY A 422 -6.36 14.26 0.50
CA GLY A 422 -6.72 13.12 -0.34
C GLY A 422 -6.13 13.17 -1.75
N HIS A 423 -5.92 14.36 -2.29
CA HIS A 423 -5.24 14.53 -3.58
C HIS A 423 -3.81 14.00 -3.58
N GLU A 424 -3.06 14.18 -2.47
CA GLU A 424 -1.70 13.64 -2.37
C GLU A 424 -1.69 12.12 -2.26
N ILE A 425 -2.63 11.55 -1.52
CA ILE A 425 -2.83 10.09 -1.42
C ILE A 425 -3.14 9.50 -2.80
N LEU A 426 -4.11 10.07 -3.51
CA LEU A 426 -4.52 9.60 -4.83
C LEU A 426 -3.45 9.84 -5.90
N LYS A 427 -2.67 10.93 -5.80
CA LYS A 427 -1.55 11.22 -6.70
C LYS A 427 -0.47 10.16 -6.57
N SER A 428 -0.13 9.77 -5.36
CA SER A 428 0.88 8.74 -5.09
C SER A 428 0.40 7.34 -5.51
N TYR A 429 -0.90 7.06 -5.48
CA TYR A 429 -1.47 5.78 -5.87
C TYR A 429 -1.87 5.69 -7.34
N GLY A 430 -2.63 6.68 -7.84
CA GLY A 430 -3.26 6.64 -9.17
C GLY A 430 -2.75 7.69 -10.15
N GLY A 431 -1.73 8.48 -9.75
CA GLY A 431 -1.12 9.51 -10.57
C GLY A 431 -1.87 10.84 -10.61
N THR A 432 -1.19 11.84 -11.16
CA THR A 432 -1.65 13.24 -11.17
C THR A 432 -3.01 13.41 -11.87
N SER A 433 -3.20 12.77 -13.03
CA SER A 433 -4.45 12.92 -13.80
C SER A 433 -5.66 12.38 -13.04
N TYR A 434 -5.51 11.26 -12.35
CA TYR A 434 -6.57 10.67 -11.55
C TYR A 434 -6.93 11.53 -10.35
N SER A 435 -5.91 11.97 -9.61
CA SER A 435 -6.05 12.82 -8.44
C SER A 435 -6.72 14.15 -8.81
N TYR A 436 -6.11 14.94 -9.68
CA TYR A 436 -6.63 16.27 -10.05
C TYR A 436 -7.86 16.23 -10.96
N GLY A 437 -8.08 15.15 -11.68
CA GLY A 437 -9.30 14.88 -12.39
C GLY A 437 -10.48 14.46 -11.51
N HIS A 438 -10.30 14.47 -10.17
CA HIS A 438 -11.34 14.10 -9.21
C HIS A 438 -12.05 12.80 -9.61
N LYS A 439 -11.25 11.77 -9.87
CA LYS A 439 -11.73 10.45 -10.31
C LYS A 439 -12.54 10.50 -11.63
N GLY A 440 -12.21 11.42 -12.51
CA GLY A 440 -12.86 11.59 -13.82
C GLY A 440 -14.15 12.43 -13.79
N SER A 441 -14.54 12.98 -12.65
CA SER A 441 -15.72 13.83 -12.51
C SER A 441 -15.48 15.30 -12.92
N VAL A 442 -14.22 15.69 -13.16
CA VAL A 442 -13.82 17.07 -13.47
C VAL A 442 -12.79 17.08 -14.60
N ASN A 443 -12.87 18.12 -15.44
CA ASN A 443 -11.79 18.43 -16.37
C ASN A 443 -10.59 18.99 -15.58
N VAL A 444 -9.43 18.36 -15.70
CA VAL A 444 -8.20 18.72 -14.97
C VAL A 444 -7.77 20.16 -15.21
N VAL A 445 -7.96 20.68 -16.43
CA VAL A 445 -7.54 22.02 -16.81
C VAL A 445 -8.48 23.10 -16.35
N THR A 446 -9.78 22.91 -16.57
CA THR A 446 -10.80 23.93 -16.27
C THR A 446 -11.42 23.77 -14.89
N GLN A 447 -11.24 22.61 -14.25
CA GLN A 447 -11.86 22.26 -12.97
C GLN A 447 -13.41 22.38 -13.01
N SER A 448 -13.99 22.21 -14.18
CA SER A 448 -15.44 22.16 -14.38
C SER A 448 -15.93 20.72 -14.37
N ASN A 449 -17.18 20.52 -13.98
CA ASN A 449 -17.80 19.20 -14.05
C ASN A 449 -17.65 18.63 -15.46
N SER A 450 -17.30 17.35 -15.55
CA SER A 450 -17.25 16.63 -16.82
C SER A 450 -18.65 16.11 -17.18
N ASP A 451 -18.82 15.67 -18.43
CA ASP A 451 -20.04 15.00 -18.87
C ASP A 451 -20.31 13.68 -18.12
N PHE A 452 -19.28 13.15 -17.45
CA PHE A 452 -19.35 11.95 -16.62
C PHE A 452 -19.65 12.22 -15.13
N SER A 453 -19.77 13.49 -14.73
CA SER A 453 -20.17 13.83 -13.36
C SER A 453 -21.60 13.36 -13.11
N THR A 454 -21.84 12.86 -11.93
CA THR A 454 -23.14 12.34 -11.49
C THR A 454 -23.67 13.14 -10.31
N ASN A 455 -24.92 12.92 -9.93
CA ASN A 455 -25.43 13.40 -8.66
C ASN A 455 -24.89 12.55 -7.52
N TYR A 456 -24.69 13.13 -6.33
CA TYR A 456 -24.31 12.36 -5.16
C TYR A 456 -25.41 11.33 -4.80
N PRO A 457 -25.07 10.16 -4.25
CA PRO A 457 -26.02 9.11 -3.93
C PRO A 457 -26.98 9.53 -2.80
N THR A 458 -28.27 9.25 -2.98
CA THR A 458 -29.32 9.61 -2.02
C THR A 458 -29.27 8.80 -0.72
N SER A 459 -28.56 7.66 -0.71
CA SER A 459 -28.37 6.80 0.46
C SER A 459 -26.98 6.17 0.46
N GLY A 460 -26.54 5.64 1.61
CA GLY A 460 -25.23 5.05 1.75
C GLY A 460 -24.10 6.07 1.85
N GLU A 461 -22.91 5.70 1.49
CA GLU A 461 -21.74 6.57 1.49
C GLU A 461 -21.71 7.51 0.28
N ILE A 462 -21.05 8.64 0.45
CA ILE A 462 -20.75 9.61 -0.60
C ILE A 462 -19.23 9.66 -0.73
N ASP A 463 -18.70 9.36 -1.91
CA ASP A 463 -17.26 9.44 -2.13
C ASP A 463 -16.80 10.92 -2.02
N ILE A 464 -15.77 11.16 -1.20
CA ILE A 464 -15.29 12.51 -0.91
C ILE A 464 -14.53 13.15 -2.08
N MET A 465 -13.97 12.36 -2.99
CA MET A 465 -13.06 12.87 -4.01
C MET A 465 -13.74 13.36 -5.31
N PRO A 466 -14.82 12.76 -5.83
CA PRO A 466 -15.49 13.25 -7.03
C PRO A 466 -16.22 14.58 -6.81
N TYR A 467 -16.32 15.40 -7.86
CA TYR A 467 -17.24 16.52 -7.90
C TYR A 467 -18.59 16.04 -8.44
N TYR A 468 -19.67 16.41 -7.73
CA TYR A 468 -21.02 16.04 -8.08
C TYR A 468 -21.75 17.19 -8.79
N ASN A 469 -22.75 16.88 -9.63
CA ASN A 469 -23.54 17.88 -10.33
C ASN A 469 -24.46 18.69 -9.42
N ASN A 470 -24.85 18.11 -8.28
CA ASN A 470 -25.73 18.76 -7.32
C ASN A 470 -24.96 19.08 -6.02
N TYR A 471 -25.44 20.15 -5.35
CA TYR A 471 -24.88 20.58 -4.06
C TYR A 471 -25.13 19.53 -2.98
N ILE A 472 -24.11 19.22 -2.19
CA ILE A 472 -24.19 18.33 -1.02
C ILE A 472 -24.52 19.18 0.21
N PRO A 473 -25.72 19.02 0.79
CA PRO A 473 -26.07 19.76 2.02
C PRO A 473 -25.15 19.42 3.18
N ILE A 474 -24.98 20.36 4.09
CA ILE A 474 -24.14 20.20 5.29
C ILE A 474 -24.53 18.94 6.11
N SER A 475 -25.84 18.65 6.19
CA SER A 475 -26.36 17.47 6.91
C SER A 475 -25.90 16.14 6.31
N GLU A 476 -25.57 16.11 5.02
CA GLU A 476 -25.14 14.91 4.31
C GLU A 476 -23.62 14.69 4.38
N ARG A 477 -22.84 15.70 4.72
CA ARG A 477 -21.37 15.62 4.75
C ARG A 477 -20.84 14.54 5.70
N LYS A 478 -21.60 14.19 6.74
CA LYS A 478 -21.28 13.06 7.63
C LYS A 478 -21.25 11.68 6.93
N ARG A 479 -21.84 11.58 5.72
CA ARG A 479 -21.84 10.36 4.88
C ARG A 479 -20.65 10.32 3.93
N MET A 480 -19.89 11.42 3.82
CA MET A 480 -18.75 11.51 2.91
C MET A 480 -17.58 10.70 3.46
N ALA A 481 -17.01 9.83 2.64
CA ALA A 481 -15.87 9.01 2.96
C ALA A 481 -15.02 8.75 1.71
N ALA A 482 -13.75 8.48 1.88
CA ALA A 482 -12.93 7.91 0.83
C ALA A 482 -13.48 6.54 0.42
N ALA A 483 -13.57 6.27 -0.89
CA ALA A 483 -14.05 5.01 -1.40
C ALA A 483 -13.17 3.83 -0.93
N GLU A 484 -13.71 2.61 -0.92
CA GLU A 484 -12.95 1.42 -0.51
C GLU A 484 -11.59 1.31 -1.20
N LYS A 485 -11.55 1.48 -2.52
CA LYS A 485 -10.32 1.41 -3.31
C LYS A 485 -9.30 2.46 -2.86
N ASP A 486 -9.76 3.66 -2.55
CA ASP A 486 -8.89 4.77 -2.14
C ASP A 486 -8.30 4.50 -0.75
N VAL A 487 -9.10 3.94 0.17
CA VAL A 487 -8.61 3.54 1.51
C VAL A 487 -7.65 2.35 1.42
N LEU A 488 -7.91 1.39 0.52
CA LEU A 488 -7.00 0.26 0.29
C LEU A 488 -5.66 0.70 -0.31
N SER A 489 -5.60 1.89 -0.93
CA SER A 489 -4.34 2.44 -1.41
C SER A 489 -3.31 2.63 -0.29
N PHE A 490 -3.71 2.84 0.96
CA PHE A 490 -2.78 2.90 2.09
C PHE A 490 -1.92 1.64 2.22
N LEU A 491 -2.53 0.46 2.01
CA LEU A 491 -1.80 -0.81 2.05
C LEU A 491 -0.83 -0.91 0.87
N TRP A 492 -1.24 -0.46 -0.31
CA TRP A 492 -0.40 -0.46 -1.50
C TRP A 492 0.76 0.55 -1.36
N LEU A 493 0.52 1.74 -0.81
CA LEU A 493 1.52 2.78 -0.61
C LEU A 493 2.62 2.35 0.39
N THR A 494 2.34 1.37 1.27
CA THR A 494 3.36 0.76 2.13
C THR A 494 4.07 -0.43 1.47
N LYS A 495 4.07 -0.52 0.12
CA LYS A 495 4.83 -1.50 -0.65
C LYS A 495 6.28 -1.57 -0.19
N ILE A 496 6.74 -2.77 0.12
CA ILE A 496 8.09 -3.04 0.58
C ILE A 496 8.95 -3.45 -0.62
N LYS A 497 10.07 -2.79 -0.81
CA LYS A 497 11.12 -3.19 -1.76
C LYS A 497 12.18 -3.99 -1.00
N ILE A 498 12.53 -5.15 -1.55
CA ILE A 498 13.60 -6.04 -1.05
C ILE A 498 14.90 -5.68 -1.77
N LYS A 499 15.97 -5.50 -1.01
CA LYS A 499 17.33 -5.19 -1.51
C LYS A 499 18.32 -6.32 -1.29
#